data_39a8e85a96bfe76895eeb0092963c103
#
_entry.id   39a8e85a96bfe76895eeb0092963c103
#
_cell.length_a   1.000
_cell.length_b   1.000
_cell.length_c   1.000
_cell.angle_alpha   90.00
_cell.angle_beta   90.00
_cell.angle_gamma   90.00
#
_symmetry.space_group_name_H-M   'P 1'
#
loop_
_entity.id
_entity.type
_entity.pdbx_description
1 polymer ?
#
loop_
_entity_poly.entity_id
_entity_poly.type
_entity_poly.pdbx_seq_one_letter_code
_entity_poly.pdbx_strand_id
1 'polypeptide(L)'
;MKKSDVVKQCARARWSWLSGLVLIGACAGPSQEIQLPGAPTSVAKPAGAEPLAEPAGANTAGQAPSFSTQSASYVATPFDKLPGWKTDNLIESWPAFLGSCSVLAGRGGEWKRVCDHASAVGLTSNDSVRAFFENEFAPYQVRDDGSRADGVVTGYFEPEIKGSRQYRAPYVYPVYGVPEDMLVLDARKVSKAMASSTVAAKVEGREVVIQTGLSTRTLNAPDLYLLDLAGMALNSPDRKVRLRIEGKRLLPYYTREEIETRGAPNAKVLAFVQDAMELYEMQVQGTGTIKLTDGGTVHLAYADQNGHPFRPTVAQSASKKPAVKMRGGMVELDVDAQDDDEDDPTPTRTRGFKLVAPPPGGRVAVPGRRADGRVTGSGIKDPSYVFFRETPPTGAGPMGAMNVPLSPGRSIAVDPRSTPLGFPVFVSTRDPGDGKPMRRLTIAQDTGGAIRGAVRADYFFGSGPKAASQARRMKASGQLWVLLPRGLKVAAGGALAKTRGAGGVRELPQCLVETEDQCVDEQ
;
A
#
# COMPACT_ATOMS: atom_id res chain seq x y z
N MET A 1 -20.71 7.57 61.90
CA MET A 1 -21.79 6.60 62.32
C MET A 1 -21.91 5.55 61.22
N LYS A 2 -21.64 4.26 61.64
CA LYS A 2 -22.10 2.97 61.10
C LYS A 2 -21.90 2.71 59.58
N LYS A 3 -20.92 1.85 59.10
CA LYS A 3 -20.73 0.41 59.22
C LYS A 3 -21.82 -0.42 58.56
N SER A 4 -21.45 -1.20 57.52
CA SER A 4 -21.43 -2.67 57.44
C SER A 4 -21.12 -3.09 56.01
N ASP A 5 -20.01 -3.73 55.65
CA ASP A 5 -19.57 -5.12 55.77
C ASP A 5 -20.56 -6.14 55.16
N VAL A 6 -20.10 -6.84 54.09
CA VAL A 6 -20.26 -8.27 53.75
C VAL A 6 -19.19 -8.61 52.71
N VAL A 7 -18.06 -9.20 52.97
CA VAL A 7 -17.54 -10.50 53.28
C VAL A 7 -17.78 -11.59 52.20
N LYS A 8 -16.67 -11.90 51.50
CA LYS A 8 -16.04 -13.16 51.07
C LYS A 8 -16.90 -14.34 50.59
N GLN A 9 -16.47 -14.91 49.48
CA GLN A 9 -16.04 -16.31 49.47
C GLN A 9 -15.15 -16.67 48.26
N CYS A 10 -13.96 -17.15 48.57
CA CYS A 10 -13.03 -17.89 47.71
C CYS A 10 -13.48 -19.34 47.57
N ALA A 11 -13.37 -19.91 46.39
CA ALA A 11 -13.28 -21.38 46.24
C ALA A 11 -12.06 -21.73 45.36
N ARG A 12 -11.04 -22.30 46.00
CA ARG A 12 -9.90 -22.99 45.39
C ARG A 12 -10.35 -24.39 45.00
N ALA A 13 -10.12 -24.82 43.78
CA ALA A 13 -10.13 -26.20 43.38
C ALA A 13 -8.70 -26.69 43.09
N ARG A 14 -8.22 -27.57 43.93
CA ARG A 14 -6.99 -28.37 43.80
C ARG A 14 -7.29 -29.55 42.87
N TRP A 15 -6.44 -29.80 41.91
CA TRP A 15 -6.42 -31.03 41.15
C TRP A 15 -5.32 -31.94 41.70
N SER A 16 -5.77 -33.14 42.13
CA SER A 16 -4.92 -34.26 42.54
C SER A 16 -4.78 -35.23 41.37
N TRP A 17 -3.55 -35.69 41.19
CA TRP A 17 -3.18 -36.79 40.31
C TRP A 17 -3.68 -38.14 40.84
N LEU A 18 -4.23 -38.99 39.97
CA LEU A 18 -4.29 -40.44 40.20
C LEU A 18 -4.12 -41.18 38.87
N SER A 19 -3.06 -41.97 38.85
CA SER A 19 -2.72 -42.96 37.83
C SER A 19 -3.71 -44.12 37.86
N GLY A 20 -4.16 -44.58 36.69
CA GLY A 20 -4.94 -45.80 36.52
C GLY A 20 -4.52 -46.55 35.26
N LEU A 21 -3.73 -47.60 35.47
CA LEU A 21 -3.47 -48.67 34.49
C LEU A 21 -4.78 -49.45 34.26
N VAL A 22 -5.18 -49.70 33.03
CA VAL A 22 -6.14 -50.76 32.68
C VAL A 22 -5.68 -51.51 31.43
N LEU A 23 -5.72 -52.78 31.59
CA LEU A 23 -5.28 -53.92 30.78
C LEU A 23 -5.97 -54.03 29.41
N ILE A 24 -5.19 -54.60 28.51
CA ILE A 24 -5.52 -55.10 27.18
C ILE A 24 -6.51 -56.25 27.27
N GLY A 25 -7.62 -56.16 26.58
CA GLY A 25 -8.54 -57.26 26.31
C GLY A 25 -8.79 -57.41 24.82
N ALA A 26 -8.18 -58.43 24.22
CA ALA A 26 -8.45 -58.85 22.86
C ALA A 26 -9.76 -59.64 22.79
N CYS A 27 -10.66 -59.23 21.90
CA CYS A 27 -11.77 -60.10 21.45
C CYS A 27 -11.74 -60.18 19.93
N ALA A 28 -11.37 -61.34 19.45
CA ALA A 28 -11.54 -61.76 18.05
C ALA A 28 -13.01 -62.16 17.81
N GLY A 29 -13.63 -61.70 16.76
CA GLY A 29 -14.91 -62.13 16.23
C GLY A 29 -14.85 -62.20 14.70
N PRO A 30 -15.61 -63.08 14.03
CA PRO A 30 -15.21 -63.70 12.78
C PRO A 30 -15.55 -62.84 11.53
N SER A 31 -14.70 -62.99 10.53
CA SER A 31 -14.84 -62.51 9.17
C SER A 31 -16.05 -63.10 8.46
N GLN A 32 -16.97 -62.28 8.00
CA GLN A 32 -17.95 -62.68 6.97
C GLN A 32 -17.50 -62.15 5.61
N GLU A 33 -17.24 -63.13 4.75
CA GLU A 33 -16.96 -63.00 3.33
C GLU A 33 -18.26 -62.66 2.60
N ILE A 34 -18.34 -61.51 1.97
CA ILE A 34 -19.47 -61.11 1.10
C ILE A 34 -19.09 -61.44 -0.34
N GLN A 35 -19.74 -62.45 -0.90
CA GLN A 35 -19.69 -62.85 -2.30
C GLN A 35 -20.37 -61.80 -3.21
N LEU A 36 -19.64 -61.39 -4.25
CA LEU A 36 -20.15 -60.61 -5.36
C LEU A 36 -20.96 -61.51 -6.34
N PRO A 37 -22.14 -61.12 -6.81
CA PRO A 37 -22.83 -61.81 -7.90
C PRO A 37 -22.25 -61.40 -9.26
N GLY A 38 -22.19 -62.44 -10.12
CA GLY A 38 -21.59 -62.41 -11.44
C GLY A 38 -22.30 -61.54 -12.50
N ALA A 39 -21.53 -61.22 -13.50
CA ALA A 39 -21.94 -60.51 -14.71
C ALA A 39 -22.83 -61.41 -15.60
N PRO A 40 -23.79 -60.85 -16.31
CA PRO A 40 -24.40 -61.48 -17.49
C PRO A 40 -23.81 -60.93 -18.78
N THR A 41 -23.62 -61.87 -19.68
CA THR A 41 -23.20 -61.83 -21.06
C THR A 41 -24.09 -61.01 -21.98
N SER A 42 -23.43 -60.35 -22.94
CA SER A 42 -23.76 -60.00 -24.32
C SER A 42 -25.24 -60.10 -24.80
N VAL A 43 -25.78 -59.00 -25.27
CA VAL A 43 -26.84 -59.01 -26.34
C VAL A 43 -26.68 -57.82 -27.30
N ALA A 44 -26.53 -58.17 -28.58
CA ALA A 44 -26.99 -57.55 -29.80
C ALA A 44 -26.92 -56.02 -30.06
N LYS A 45 -26.25 -55.72 -31.13
CA LYS A 45 -26.24 -54.49 -31.91
C LYS A 45 -27.57 -54.28 -32.64
N PRO A 46 -28.16 -53.09 -32.60
CA PRO A 46 -29.03 -52.60 -33.69
C PRO A 46 -28.32 -51.62 -34.60
N ALA A 47 -28.62 -51.72 -35.87
CA ALA A 47 -28.07 -50.96 -36.97
C ALA A 47 -28.70 -49.55 -37.06
N GLY A 48 -27.91 -48.60 -37.56
CA GLY A 48 -28.38 -47.44 -38.31
C GLY A 48 -28.77 -46.23 -37.47
N ALA A 49 -27.79 -45.32 -37.26
CA ALA A 49 -28.06 -43.89 -37.09
C ALA A 49 -27.00 -43.13 -37.89
N GLU A 50 -27.44 -42.24 -38.73
CA GLU A 50 -26.64 -41.35 -39.57
C GLU A 50 -25.63 -40.53 -38.75
N PRO A 51 -24.48 -40.16 -39.34
CA PRO A 51 -23.49 -39.31 -38.64
C PRO A 51 -24.05 -37.88 -38.53
N LEU A 52 -24.36 -37.48 -37.29
CA LEU A 52 -24.54 -36.08 -36.98
C LEU A 52 -23.23 -35.38 -37.25
N ALA A 53 -23.29 -34.30 -38.03
CA ALA A 53 -22.21 -33.43 -38.40
C ALA A 53 -21.38 -33.06 -37.16
N GLU A 54 -20.06 -33.26 -37.24
CA GLU A 54 -19.09 -32.70 -36.29
C GLU A 54 -19.29 -31.20 -36.20
N PRO A 55 -19.39 -30.60 -34.98
CA PRO A 55 -19.26 -29.18 -34.88
C PRO A 55 -17.80 -28.85 -35.14
N ALA A 56 -17.55 -28.21 -36.27
CA ALA A 56 -16.31 -27.57 -36.59
C ALA A 56 -15.95 -26.56 -35.46
N GLY A 57 -14.84 -26.75 -34.81
CA GLY A 57 -14.31 -25.81 -33.81
C GLY A 57 -13.66 -26.55 -32.67
N ALA A 58 -12.48 -27.12 -32.90
CA ALA A 58 -11.53 -27.39 -31.81
C ALA A 58 -11.22 -26.05 -31.15
N ASN A 59 -11.93 -25.73 -30.05
CA ASN A 59 -11.60 -24.65 -29.16
C ASN A 59 -10.22 -24.94 -28.58
N THR A 60 -9.20 -24.27 -29.10
CA THR A 60 -8.01 -23.93 -28.34
C THR A 60 -8.49 -23.40 -27.02
N ALA A 61 -8.09 -24.02 -25.91
CA ALA A 61 -8.45 -23.65 -24.56
C ALA A 61 -8.33 -22.13 -24.42
N GLY A 62 -9.47 -21.46 -24.25
CA GLY A 62 -9.62 -20.03 -24.44
C GLY A 62 -8.69 -19.23 -23.53
N GLN A 63 -7.71 -18.59 -24.14
CA GLN A 63 -6.93 -17.56 -23.52
C GLN A 63 -7.93 -16.46 -23.12
N ALA A 64 -7.99 -16.15 -21.82
CA ALA A 64 -8.88 -15.11 -21.33
C ALA A 64 -8.61 -13.79 -22.09
N PRO A 65 -9.65 -13.03 -22.49
CA PRO A 65 -9.47 -11.86 -23.33
C PRO A 65 -8.66 -10.79 -22.61
N SER A 66 -7.76 -10.12 -23.34
CA SER A 66 -7.09 -8.90 -22.87
C SER A 66 -8.09 -7.76 -22.76
N PHE A 67 -7.90 -6.84 -21.81
CA PHE A 67 -8.80 -5.72 -21.56
C PHE A 67 -8.03 -4.48 -21.12
N SER A 68 -8.70 -3.32 -21.02
CA SER A 68 -8.08 -2.05 -20.63
C SER A 68 -8.98 -1.25 -19.69
N THR A 69 -8.31 -0.43 -18.85
CA THR A 69 -8.90 0.66 -18.08
C THR A 69 -8.36 1.99 -18.61
N GLN A 70 -8.74 3.12 -18.02
CA GLN A 70 -8.16 4.43 -18.39
C GLN A 70 -6.66 4.52 -18.11
N SER A 71 -6.17 3.82 -17.09
CA SER A 71 -4.80 3.92 -16.59
C SER A 71 -3.87 2.79 -17.03
N ALA A 72 -4.41 1.66 -17.51
CA ALA A 72 -3.62 0.47 -17.81
C ALA A 72 -4.28 -0.43 -18.85
N SER A 73 -3.47 -1.26 -19.51
CA SER A 73 -3.93 -2.40 -20.29
C SER A 73 -3.39 -3.70 -19.71
N TYR A 74 -4.18 -4.78 -19.84
CA TYR A 74 -3.93 -6.10 -19.24
C TYR A 74 -3.94 -7.15 -20.31
N VAL A 75 -2.78 -7.76 -20.55
CA VAL A 75 -2.59 -8.77 -21.60
C VAL A 75 -2.56 -10.15 -20.96
N ALA A 76 -3.55 -10.97 -21.27
CA ALA A 76 -3.61 -12.34 -20.79
C ALA A 76 -2.32 -13.09 -21.12
N THR A 77 -1.73 -13.70 -20.11
CA THR A 77 -0.42 -14.36 -20.21
C THR A 77 -0.51 -15.71 -19.52
N PRO A 78 -0.22 -16.83 -20.19
CA PRO A 78 -0.20 -18.13 -19.52
C PRO A 78 0.96 -18.22 -18.52
N PHE A 79 0.81 -19.03 -17.46
CA PHE A 79 1.81 -19.17 -16.41
C PHE A 79 3.19 -19.64 -16.90
N ASP A 80 3.23 -20.46 -17.95
CA ASP A 80 4.49 -20.94 -18.57
C ASP A 80 5.28 -19.81 -19.26
N LYS A 81 4.65 -18.68 -19.55
CA LYS A 81 5.27 -17.48 -20.11
C LYS A 81 5.73 -16.47 -19.06
N LEU A 82 5.37 -16.64 -17.78
CA LEU A 82 5.90 -15.82 -16.71
C LEU A 82 7.37 -16.16 -16.46
N PRO A 83 8.30 -15.19 -16.62
CA PRO A 83 9.71 -15.48 -16.49
C PRO A 83 10.06 -15.95 -15.07
N GLY A 84 10.55 -17.18 -14.91
CA GLY A 84 10.94 -17.71 -13.60
C GLY A 84 9.82 -18.14 -12.66
N TRP A 85 8.58 -18.25 -13.12
CA TRP A 85 7.47 -18.75 -12.33
C TRP A 85 7.75 -20.11 -11.67
N LYS A 86 8.36 -21.02 -12.43
CA LYS A 86 8.71 -22.37 -11.95
C LYS A 86 9.85 -22.39 -10.93
N THR A 87 10.63 -21.32 -10.82
CA THR A 87 11.82 -21.25 -9.95
C THR A 87 11.60 -20.40 -8.71
N ASP A 88 10.49 -19.68 -8.60
CA ASP A 88 10.16 -18.93 -7.38
C ASP A 88 9.75 -19.88 -6.25
N ASN A 89 10.17 -19.56 -5.05
CA ASN A 89 9.74 -20.24 -3.82
C ASN A 89 8.39 -19.71 -3.37
N LEU A 90 7.33 -20.13 -4.07
CA LEU A 90 5.97 -19.59 -3.92
C LEU A 90 5.38 -19.77 -2.52
N ILE A 91 5.82 -20.77 -1.76
CA ILE A 91 5.35 -21.01 -0.40
C ILE A 91 5.65 -19.82 0.53
N GLU A 92 6.70 -19.05 0.27
CA GLU A 92 6.99 -17.84 1.03
C GLU A 92 5.92 -16.74 0.85
N SER A 93 5.15 -16.75 -0.25
CA SER A 93 4.06 -15.81 -0.49
C SER A 93 2.76 -16.21 0.19
N TRP A 94 2.66 -17.46 0.65
CA TRP A 94 1.42 -18.02 1.17
C TRP A 94 0.90 -17.31 2.41
N PRO A 95 1.73 -16.98 3.42
CA PRO A 95 1.25 -16.21 4.59
C PRO A 95 0.73 -14.82 4.22
N ALA A 96 1.40 -14.12 3.28
CA ALA A 96 0.94 -12.81 2.79
C ALA A 96 -0.41 -12.94 2.07
N PHE A 97 -0.58 -13.97 1.26
CA PHE A 97 -1.84 -14.25 0.57
C PHE A 97 -2.98 -14.56 1.53
N LEU A 98 -2.77 -15.42 2.53
CA LEU A 98 -3.75 -15.70 3.58
C LEU A 98 -4.10 -14.44 4.39
N GLY A 99 -3.11 -13.59 4.69
CA GLY A 99 -3.34 -12.28 5.29
C GLY A 99 -4.29 -11.42 4.45
N SER A 100 -4.10 -11.37 3.13
CA SER A 100 -5.01 -10.64 2.24
C SER A 100 -6.39 -11.30 2.16
N CYS A 101 -6.47 -12.62 2.19
CA CYS A 101 -7.72 -13.35 2.20
C CYS A 101 -8.61 -13.01 3.42
N SER A 102 -8.04 -12.67 4.57
CA SER A 102 -8.81 -12.24 5.74
C SER A 102 -9.69 -11.00 5.49
N VAL A 103 -9.29 -10.19 4.50
CA VAL A 103 -10.05 -9.00 4.06
C VAL A 103 -10.84 -9.29 2.78
N LEU A 104 -10.22 -9.96 1.80
CA LEU A 104 -10.82 -10.20 0.49
C LEU A 104 -12.04 -11.13 0.53
N ALA A 105 -12.08 -12.09 1.44
CA ALA A 105 -13.24 -12.97 1.61
C ALA A 105 -14.54 -12.18 1.89
N GLY A 106 -14.44 -11.05 2.59
CA GLY A 106 -15.56 -10.15 2.88
C GLY A 106 -16.14 -9.45 1.64
N ARG A 107 -15.39 -9.39 0.52
CA ARG A 107 -15.88 -8.81 -0.75
C ARG A 107 -16.86 -9.73 -1.49
N GLY A 108 -17.00 -10.98 -1.05
CA GLY A 108 -17.92 -11.94 -1.68
C GLY A 108 -17.41 -12.49 -3.03
N GLY A 109 -18.33 -13.10 -3.79
CA GLY A 109 -18.07 -13.59 -5.14
C GLY A 109 -16.85 -14.54 -5.23
N GLU A 110 -16.06 -14.36 -6.28
CA GLU A 110 -14.88 -15.20 -6.55
C GLU A 110 -13.80 -15.09 -5.46
N TRP A 111 -13.66 -13.93 -4.82
CA TRP A 111 -12.71 -13.78 -3.73
C TRP A 111 -13.08 -14.61 -2.51
N LYS A 112 -14.38 -14.66 -2.18
CA LYS A 112 -14.83 -15.53 -1.09
C LYS A 112 -14.53 -16.99 -1.41
N ARG A 113 -14.84 -17.47 -2.61
CA ARG A 113 -14.58 -18.84 -3.05
C ARG A 113 -13.08 -19.19 -2.96
N VAL A 114 -12.23 -18.34 -3.53
CA VAL A 114 -10.77 -18.56 -3.54
C VAL A 114 -10.19 -18.54 -2.13
N CYS A 115 -10.62 -17.61 -1.28
CA CYS A 115 -10.13 -17.48 0.08
C CYS A 115 -10.64 -18.58 1.02
N ASP A 116 -11.88 -19.04 0.84
CA ASP A 116 -12.41 -20.22 1.55
C ASP A 116 -11.57 -21.47 1.19
N HIS A 117 -11.29 -21.67 -0.10
CA HIS A 117 -10.43 -22.76 -0.56
C HIS A 117 -9.01 -22.64 0.02
N ALA A 118 -8.40 -21.43 -0.04
CA ALA A 118 -7.07 -21.19 0.53
C ALA A 118 -7.00 -21.50 2.03
N SER A 119 -8.05 -21.22 2.78
CA SER A 119 -8.13 -21.49 4.21
C SER A 119 -8.35 -22.96 4.55
N ALA A 120 -9.00 -23.72 3.66
CA ALA A 120 -9.30 -25.13 3.83
C ALA A 120 -8.11 -26.05 3.50
N VAL A 121 -7.20 -25.58 2.61
CA VAL A 121 -6.06 -26.41 2.18
C VAL A 121 -4.81 -26.06 3.00
N GLY A 122 -4.29 -27.06 3.73
CA GLY A 122 -3.01 -26.95 4.45
C GLY A 122 -1.84 -27.14 3.48
N LEU A 123 -1.48 -26.12 2.71
CA LEU A 123 -0.38 -26.21 1.74
C LEU A 123 0.97 -26.17 2.44
N THR A 124 1.79 -27.19 2.23
CA THR A 124 3.09 -27.37 2.89
C THR A 124 4.27 -27.44 1.92
N SER A 125 4.00 -27.44 0.62
CA SER A 125 5.05 -27.51 -0.41
C SER A 125 4.94 -26.41 -1.43
N ASN A 126 6.07 -26.09 -2.06
CA ASN A 126 6.14 -25.11 -3.15
C ASN A 126 5.27 -25.52 -4.35
N ASP A 127 5.21 -26.80 -4.65
CA ASP A 127 4.44 -27.32 -5.79
C ASP A 127 2.94 -27.27 -5.52
N SER A 128 2.50 -27.54 -4.27
CA SER A 128 1.07 -27.41 -3.92
C SER A 128 0.59 -25.96 -3.96
N VAL A 129 1.42 -25.01 -3.52
CA VAL A 129 1.13 -23.56 -3.64
C VAL A 129 1.09 -23.14 -5.10
N ARG A 130 2.02 -23.62 -5.92
CA ARG A 130 2.03 -23.36 -7.38
C ARG A 130 0.75 -23.85 -8.04
N ALA A 131 0.39 -25.10 -7.78
CA ALA A 131 -0.83 -25.70 -8.32
C ALA A 131 -2.09 -24.92 -7.88
N PHE A 132 -2.14 -24.43 -6.65
CA PHE A 132 -3.23 -23.58 -6.18
C PHE A 132 -3.35 -22.31 -7.02
N PHE A 133 -2.26 -21.54 -7.19
CA PHE A 133 -2.31 -20.32 -7.98
C PHE A 133 -2.62 -20.57 -9.45
N GLU A 134 -2.08 -21.63 -10.04
CA GLU A 134 -2.35 -22.01 -11.43
C GLU A 134 -3.82 -22.41 -11.66
N ASN A 135 -4.44 -23.05 -10.70
CA ASN A 135 -5.85 -23.48 -10.78
C ASN A 135 -6.82 -22.32 -10.51
N GLU A 136 -6.53 -21.48 -9.50
CA GLU A 136 -7.46 -20.45 -9.05
C GLU A 136 -7.36 -19.14 -9.82
N PHE A 137 -6.22 -18.86 -10.45
CA PHE A 137 -5.95 -17.56 -11.05
C PHE A 137 -5.61 -17.61 -12.54
N ALA A 138 -5.75 -16.46 -13.17
CA ALA A 138 -5.25 -16.18 -14.52
C ALA A 138 -4.33 -14.95 -14.46
N PRO A 139 -3.07 -15.04 -14.94
CA PRO A 139 -2.15 -13.91 -14.94
C PRO A 139 -2.39 -12.99 -16.14
N TYR A 140 -2.24 -11.68 -15.88
CA TYR A 140 -2.33 -10.62 -16.88
C TYR A 140 -1.12 -9.70 -16.76
N GLN A 141 -0.35 -9.54 -17.85
CA GLN A 141 0.72 -8.55 -17.90
C GLN A 141 0.13 -7.16 -17.86
N VAL A 142 0.56 -6.38 -16.88
CA VAL A 142 0.16 -4.98 -16.76
C VAL A 142 1.02 -4.13 -17.68
N ARG A 143 0.39 -3.23 -18.44
CA ARG A 143 1.05 -2.26 -19.32
C ARG A 143 0.49 -0.86 -19.07
N ASP A 144 1.32 0.15 -19.30
CA ASP A 144 0.87 1.53 -19.21
C ASP A 144 -0.05 1.92 -20.39
N ASP A 145 -0.53 3.13 -20.39
CA ASP A 145 -1.38 3.71 -21.46
C ASP A 145 -0.69 3.74 -22.82
N GLY A 146 0.65 3.83 -22.83
CA GLY A 146 1.50 3.67 -24.02
C GLY A 146 1.79 2.23 -24.41
N SER A 147 1.12 1.23 -23.79
CA SER A 147 1.33 -0.20 -23.99
C SER A 147 2.73 -0.72 -23.64
N ARG A 148 3.50 0.01 -22.83
CA ARG A 148 4.81 -0.44 -22.34
C ARG A 148 4.61 -1.38 -21.15
N ALA A 149 5.29 -2.52 -21.20
CA ALA A 149 5.28 -3.50 -20.12
C ALA A 149 6.34 -3.21 -19.04
N ASP A 150 7.34 -2.42 -19.38
CA ASP A 150 8.43 -2.06 -18.47
C ASP A 150 8.09 -0.79 -17.70
N GLY A 151 8.24 -0.87 -16.40
CA GLY A 151 8.04 0.23 -15.49
C GLY A 151 9.13 0.32 -14.44
N VAL A 152 8.82 0.89 -13.28
CA VAL A 152 9.80 1.14 -12.23
C VAL A 152 9.44 0.37 -10.96
N VAL A 153 10.41 -0.40 -10.46
CA VAL A 153 10.34 -1.05 -9.15
C VAL A 153 11.34 -0.36 -8.22
N THR A 154 10.84 0.18 -7.11
CA THR A 154 11.66 0.71 -6.02
C THR A 154 11.51 -0.16 -4.78
N GLY A 155 12.16 0.19 -3.69
CA GLY A 155 12.08 -0.55 -2.44
C GLY A 155 11.75 0.35 -1.27
N TYR A 156 11.02 -0.20 -0.31
CA TYR A 156 10.75 0.42 0.96
C TYR A 156 10.99 -0.55 2.13
N PHE A 157 11.02 -0.01 3.33
CA PHE A 157 11.32 -0.76 4.53
C PHE A 157 10.65 -0.11 5.74
N GLU A 158 10.59 -0.80 6.85
CA GLU A 158 10.17 -0.23 8.12
C GLU A 158 11.39 0.31 8.86
N PRO A 159 11.49 1.64 9.08
CA PRO A 159 12.52 2.24 9.90
C PRO A 159 12.45 1.78 11.36
N GLU A 160 13.60 1.50 11.93
CA GLU A 160 13.76 1.23 13.35
C GLU A 160 14.71 2.29 13.94
N ILE A 161 14.17 3.19 14.75
CA ILE A 161 14.88 4.33 15.30
C ILE A 161 14.84 4.35 16.83
N LYS A 162 15.74 5.10 17.45
CA LYS A 162 15.80 5.24 18.91
C LYS A 162 14.95 6.41 19.38
N GLY A 163 14.28 6.25 20.54
CA GLY A 163 13.43 7.29 21.09
C GLY A 163 13.21 7.20 22.59
N SER A 164 12.38 8.12 23.08
CA SER A 164 11.95 8.22 24.47
C SER A 164 10.49 8.66 24.54
N ARG A 165 9.75 8.23 25.55
CA ARG A 165 8.41 8.77 25.85
C ARG A 165 8.48 10.17 26.45
N GLN A 166 9.63 10.57 26.96
CA GLN A 166 9.83 11.87 27.60
C GLN A 166 10.77 12.74 26.78
N TYR A 167 10.49 14.03 26.73
CA TYR A 167 11.39 15.03 26.18
C TYR A 167 12.66 15.11 27.03
N ARG A 168 13.77 14.71 26.46
CA ARG A 168 15.13 14.82 27.07
C ARG A 168 16.19 14.71 26.00
N ALA A 169 17.26 15.47 26.11
CA ALA A 169 18.39 15.33 25.20
C ALA A 169 18.96 13.90 25.22
N PRO A 170 19.29 13.29 24.09
CA PRO A 170 19.20 13.83 22.71
C PRO A 170 17.81 13.71 22.04
N TYR A 171 16.79 13.15 22.70
CA TYR A 171 15.45 12.91 22.16
C TYR A 171 14.61 14.18 22.25
N VAL A 172 14.64 14.99 21.20
CA VAL A 172 14.05 16.33 21.17
C VAL A 172 13.02 16.54 20.05
N TYR A 173 12.98 15.66 19.06
CA TYR A 173 12.02 15.75 17.95
C TYR A 173 10.75 14.96 18.27
N PRO A 174 9.60 15.64 18.42
CA PRO A 174 8.34 14.98 18.75
C PRO A 174 7.77 14.23 17.54
N VAL A 175 7.26 13.05 17.81
CA VAL A 175 6.46 12.25 16.90
C VAL A 175 4.99 12.46 17.27
N TYR A 176 4.22 13.05 16.36
CA TYR A 176 2.84 13.45 16.65
C TYR A 176 1.81 12.44 16.15
N GLY A 177 0.77 12.26 16.96
CA GLY A 177 -0.53 11.74 16.53
C GLY A 177 -1.31 12.78 15.72
N VAL A 178 -2.45 12.36 15.17
CA VAL A 178 -3.32 13.28 14.42
C VAL A 178 -3.85 14.37 15.35
N PRO A 179 -3.66 15.65 15.01
CA PRO A 179 -4.17 16.76 15.82
C PRO A 179 -5.71 16.76 15.88
N GLU A 180 -6.27 17.00 17.05
CA GLU A 180 -7.72 17.03 17.25
C GLU A 180 -8.40 18.21 16.56
N ASP A 181 -7.68 19.32 16.37
CA ASP A 181 -8.12 20.54 15.71
C ASP A 181 -7.94 20.54 14.19
N MET A 182 -7.40 19.48 13.62
CA MET A 182 -7.27 19.35 12.17
C MET A 182 -8.61 18.98 11.55
N LEU A 183 -9.17 19.89 10.75
CA LEU A 183 -10.44 19.71 10.05
C LEU A 183 -10.24 19.13 8.67
N VAL A 184 -11.28 18.51 8.12
CA VAL A 184 -11.25 17.84 6.82
C VAL A 184 -12.42 18.32 5.96
N LEU A 185 -12.10 18.80 4.75
CA LEU A 185 -13.07 19.01 3.69
C LEU A 185 -12.92 17.88 2.65
N ASP A 186 -14.04 17.24 2.33
CA ASP A 186 -14.09 16.30 1.20
C ASP A 186 -14.10 17.09 -0.12
N ALA A 187 -12.98 17.00 -0.87
CA ALA A 187 -12.83 17.74 -2.13
C ALA A 187 -13.81 17.28 -3.22
N ARG A 188 -14.38 16.08 -3.11
CA ARG A 188 -15.43 15.59 -4.03
C ARG A 188 -16.72 16.42 -3.94
N LYS A 189 -16.95 17.06 -2.79
CA LYS A 189 -18.09 17.97 -2.57
C LYS A 189 -17.86 19.39 -3.15
N VAL A 190 -16.69 19.67 -3.73
CA VAL A 190 -16.33 20.94 -4.33
C VAL A 190 -16.56 20.88 -5.83
N SER A 191 -17.56 21.60 -6.35
CA SER A 191 -17.78 21.69 -7.79
C SER A 191 -16.67 22.48 -8.49
N LYS A 192 -16.41 22.19 -9.76
CA LYS A 192 -15.41 22.92 -10.58
C LYS A 192 -15.65 24.43 -10.59
N ALA A 193 -16.93 24.86 -10.57
CA ALA A 193 -17.31 26.28 -10.53
C ALA A 193 -16.92 26.97 -9.21
N MET A 194 -16.80 26.22 -8.12
CA MET A 194 -16.46 26.75 -6.79
C MET A 194 -14.94 26.74 -6.53
N ALA A 195 -14.15 25.97 -7.27
CA ALA A 195 -12.74 25.70 -6.99
C ALA A 195 -11.83 26.94 -6.89
N SER A 196 -12.26 28.07 -7.43
CA SER A 196 -11.50 29.33 -7.39
C SER A 196 -12.24 30.44 -6.61
N SER A 197 -13.21 30.09 -5.76
CA SER A 197 -14.05 31.04 -5.06
C SER A 197 -13.87 30.97 -3.54
N THR A 198 -14.24 32.07 -2.88
CA THR A 198 -14.42 32.09 -1.43
C THR A 198 -15.86 31.74 -1.10
N VAL A 199 -16.06 30.72 -0.27
CA VAL A 199 -17.37 30.19 0.11
C VAL A 199 -17.58 30.27 1.62
N ALA A 200 -18.85 30.27 2.04
CA ALA A 200 -19.18 30.04 3.44
C ALA A 200 -19.14 28.55 3.75
N ALA A 201 -18.61 28.20 4.91
CA ALA A 201 -18.53 26.81 5.34
C ALA A 201 -18.89 26.69 6.85
N LYS A 202 -19.46 25.56 7.22
CA LYS A 202 -19.79 25.15 8.57
C LYS A 202 -18.81 24.07 9.05
N VAL A 203 -18.54 24.04 10.34
CA VAL A 203 -17.72 22.98 10.94
C VAL A 203 -18.64 22.08 11.76
N GLU A 204 -18.69 20.80 11.41
CA GLU A 204 -19.47 19.76 12.06
C GLU A 204 -18.53 18.66 12.57
N GLY A 205 -18.19 18.71 13.86
CA GLY A 205 -17.13 17.89 14.41
C GLY A 205 -15.78 18.22 13.77
N ARG A 206 -15.21 17.29 12.99
CA ARG A 206 -13.98 17.51 12.21
C ARG A 206 -14.25 17.75 10.71
N GLU A 207 -15.48 17.66 10.28
CA GLU A 207 -15.83 17.87 8.88
C GLU A 207 -16.14 19.33 8.59
N VAL A 208 -15.72 19.78 7.40
CA VAL A 208 -16.05 21.08 6.85
C VAL A 208 -17.11 20.90 5.78
N VAL A 209 -18.28 21.54 5.98
CA VAL A 209 -19.42 21.45 5.07
C VAL A 209 -19.62 22.80 4.39
N ILE A 210 -19.50 22.83 3.05
CA ILE A 210 -19.73 24.05 2.26
C ILE A 210 -21.22 24.40 2.30
N GLN A 211 -21.52 25.67 2.58
CA GLN A 211 -22.86 26.20 2.57
C GLN A 211 -23.16 26.90 1.25
N THR A 212 -24.02 26.30 0.44
CA THR A 212 -24.46 26.90 -0.83
C THR A 212 -25.60 27.90 -0.58
N GLY A 213 -25.61 29.00 -1.37
CA GLY A 213 -26.66 30.01 -1.32
C GLY A 213 -26.54 31.05 -0.21
N LEU A 214 -25.51 30.97 0.65
CA LEU A 214 -25.22 32.00 1.64
C LEU A 214 -24.29 33.08 1.05
N SER A 215 -24.65 34.35 1.21
CA SER A 215 -23.74 35.45 0.92
C SER A 215 -22.63 35.47 1.96
N THR A 216 -21.38 35.64 1.50
CA THR A 216 -20.22 35.81 2.40
C THR A 216 -20.32 37.04 3.31
N ARG A 217 -21.34 37.90 3.11
CA ARG A 217 -21.64 39.06 3.95
C ARG A 217 -22.44 38.70 5.23
N THR A 218 -22.98 37.47 5.34
CA THR A 218 -23.83 37.02 6.46
C THR A 218 -23.08 36.20 7.51
N LEU A 219 -21.78 36.40 7.68
CA LEU A 219 -20.91 35.60 8.56
C LEU A 219 -21.02 35.89 10.06
N ASN A 220 -22.09 36.53 10.50
CA ASN A 220 -22.29 36.83 11.92
C ASN A 220 -22.72 35.59 12.77
N ALA A 221 -23.05 34.47 12.10
CA ALA A 221 -23.34 33.23 12.83
C ALA A 221 -22.06 32.64 13.42
N PRO A 222 -22.09 32.16 14.68
CA PRO A 222 -20.89 31.72 15.39
C PRO A 222 -20.20 30.52 14.74
N ASP A 223 -20.93 29.66 14.03
CA ASP A 223 -20.52 28.42 13.41
C ASP A 223 -20.17 28.53 11.91
N LEU A 224 -20.27 29.75 11.33
CA LEU A 224 -19.92 30.01 9.94
C LEU A 224 -18.50 30.58 9.80
N TYR A 225 -17.78 30.07 8.81
CA TYR A 225 -16.41 30.42 8.48
C TYR A 225 -16.29 30.74 6.99
N LEU A 226 -15.30 31.56 6.65
CA LEU A 226 -14.87 31.79 5.25
C LEU A 226 -13.85 30.73 4.86
N LEU A 227 -14.08 30.11 3.71
CA LEU A 227 -13.16 29.17 3.08
C LEU A 227 -12.80 29.67 1.69
N ASP A 228 -11.54 30.00 1.48
CA ASP A 228 -11.00 30.33 0.17
C ASP A 228 -10.47 29.07 -0.48
N LEU A 229 -11.12 28.63 -1.54
CA LEU A 229 -10.76 27.41 -2.27
C LEU A 229 -9.64 27.63 -3.29
N ALA A 230 -9.33 28.89 -3.62
CA ALA A 230 -8.28 29.20 -4.59
C ALA A 230 -6.92 28.72 -4.08
N GLY A 231 -6.21 27.97 -4.91
CA GLY A 231 -4.89 27.41 -4.58
C GLY A 231 -4.87 26.24 -3.60
N MET A 232 -6.05 25.73 -3.18
CA MET A 232 -6.10 24.52 -2.37
C MET A 232 -5.85 23.26 -3.19
N ALA A 233 -5.22 22.25 -2.58
CA ALA A 233 -4.92 20.95 -3.19
C ALA A 233 -6.19 20.08 -3.31
N LEU A 234 -7.18 20.50 -4.09
CA LEU A 234 -8.45 19.78 -4.28
C LEU A 234 -8.27 18.43 -4.99
N ASN A 235 -7.18 18.26 -5.73
CA ASN A 235 -6.83 17.06 -6.48
C ASN A 235 -5.87 16.13 -5.70
N SER A 236 -5.84 16.24 -4.36
CA SER A 236 -5.05 15.29 -3.55
C SER A 236 -5.52 13.84 -3.79
N PRO A 237 -4.63 12.84 -3.71
CA PRO A 237 -4.97 11.45 -4.02
C PRO A 237 -6.12 10.89 -3.17
N ASP A 238 -6.27 11.36 -1.94
CA ASP A 238 -7.31 10.96 -1.00
C ASP A 238 -8.52 11.92 -0.98
N ARG A 239 -8.52 12.91 -1.90
CA ARG A 239 -9.60 13.91 -2.03
C ARG A 239 -9.97 14.61 -0.72
N LYS A 240 -9.00 14.77 0.19
CA LYS A 240 -9.20 15.43 1.48
C LYS A 240 -8.34 16.67 1.59
N VAL A 241 -8.97 17.82 1.86
CA VAL A 241 -8.27 19.07 2.20
C VAL A 241 -8.21 19.19 3.72
N ARG A 242 -6.99 19.31 4.27
CA ARG A 242 -6.79 19.50 5.72
C ARG A 242 -6.73 20.97 6.05
N LEU A 243 -7.53 21.37 7.03
CA LEU A 243 -7.77 22.76 7.35
C LEU A 243 -7.62 23.01 8.86
N ARG A 244 -7.39 24.27 9.21
CA ARG A 244 -7.43 24.80 10.57
C ARG A 244 -8.31 26.04 10.65
N ILE A 245 -8.79 26.33 11.82
CA ILE A 245 -9.53 27.59 12.10
C ILE A 245 -8.53 28.67 12.51
N GLU A 246 -8.63 29.84 11.88
CA GLU A 246 -7.94 31.05 12.32
C GLU A 246 -8.93 32.23 12.28
N GLY A 247 -9.43 32.61 13.45
CA GLY A 247 -10.52 33.57 13.56
C GLY A 247 -11.81 33.09 12.88
N LYS A 248 -12.28 33.80 11.87
CA LYS A 248 -13.46 33.44 11.05
C LYS A 248 -13.06 32.82 9.69
N ARG A 249 -11.85 32.32 9.54
CA ARG A 249 -11.35 31.74 8.30
C ARG A 249 -10.91 30.30 8.50
N LEU A 250 -11.14 29.49 7.48
CA LEU A 250 -10.56 28.17 7.34
C LEU A 250 -9.35 28.29 6.42
N LEU A 251 -8.19 27.90 6.92
CA LEU A 251 -6.92 27.96 6.21
C LEU A 251 -6.36 26.54 6.05
N PRO A 252 -5.47 26.29 5.07
CA PRO A 252 -4.72 25.03 5.02
C PRO A 252 -4.06 24.73 6.35
N TYR A 253 -3.96 23.45 6.72
CA TYR A 253 -3.30 23.05 7.95
C TYR A 253 -1.82 23.47 7.91
N TYR A 254 -1.14 23.40 9.04
CA TYR A 254 0.25 23.86 9.14
C TYR A 254 1.21 23.07 8.26
N THR A 255 2.17 23.76 7.64
CA THR A 255 3.30 23.15 6.95
C THR A 255 4.24 22.43 7.93
N ARG A 256 5.15 21.58 7.42
CA ARG A 256 6.22 20.97 8.24
C ARG A 256 6.99 21.99 9.05
N GLU A 257 7.45 23.07 8.41
CA GLU A 257 8.24 24.12 9.07
C GLU A 257 7.45 24.76 10.23
N GLU A 258 6.16 25.03 10.05
CA GLU A 258 5.29 25.55 11.12
C GLU A 258 5.11 24.52 12.23
N ILE A 259 4.87 23.24 11.92
CA ILE A 259 4.73 22.17 12.91
C ILE A 259 6.02 21.99 13.71
N GLU A 260 7.17 21.98 13.05
CA GLU A 260 8.46 21.79 13.72
C GLU A 260 8.87 22.97 14.58
N THR A 261 8.46 24.21 14.22
CA THR A 261 8.80 25.42 14.96
C THR A 261 7.82 25.78 16.06
N ARG A 262 6.53 25.48 15.88
CA ARG A 262 5.46 25.85 16.82
C ARG A 262 4.95 24.66 17.63
N GLY A 263 5.20 23.44 17.16
CA GLY A 263 4.51 22.23 17.57
C GLY A 263 3.22 22.03 16.78
N ALA A 264 2.63 20.84 16.85
CA ALA A 264 1.30 20.56 16.35
C ALA A 264 0.28 20.83 17.49
N PRO A 265 -0.53 21.89 17.41
CA PRO A 265 -1.52 22.16 18.43
C PRO A 265 -2.48 20.98 18.60
N ASN A 266 -2.85 20.67 19.84
CA ASN A 266 -3.80 19.59 20.17
C ASN A 266 -3.42 18.19 19.61
N ALA A 267 -2.17 17.98 19.23
CA ALA A 267 -1.67 16.66 18.84
C ALA A 267 -1.05 15.95 20.05
N LYS A 268 -1.42 14.68 20.24
CA LYS A 268 -0.75 13.81 21.20
C LYS A 268 0.69 13.56 20.74
N VAL A 269 1.67 13.79 21.63
CA VAL A 269 3.04 13.35 21.40
C VAL A 269 3.13 11.85 21.73
N LEU A 270 3.50 11.04 20.74
CA LEU A 270 3.62 9.60 20.88
C LEU A 270 4.99 9.19 21.43
N ALA A 271 6.03 9.85 20.97
CA ALA A 271 7.41 9.68 21.43
C ALA A 271 8.26 10.89 21.02
N PHE A 272 9.49 10.93 21.51
CA PHE A 272 10.55 11.85 21.05
C PHE A 272 11.70 11.04 20.46
N VAL A 273 12.26 11.49 19.34
CA VAL A 273 13.40 10.85 18.68
C VAL A 273 14.60 11.79 18.64
N GLN A 274 15.79 11.26 18.35
CA GLN A 274 17.03 12.03 18.42
C GLN A 274 17.40 12.71 17.09
N ASP A 275 16.88 12.22 15.97
CA ASP A 275 17.27 12.67 14.63
C ASP A 275 16.03 13.00 13.80
N ALA A 276 16.00 14.23 13.27
CA ALA A 276 14.90 14.71 12.44
C ALA A 276 14.85 14.04 11.07
N MET A 277 16.01 13.63 10.53
CA MET A 277 16.06 12.95 9.23
C MET A 277 15.56 11.50 9.34
N GLU A 278 15.88 10.80 10.44
CA GLU A 278 15.31 9.47 10.73
C GLU A 278 13.78 9.56 10.89
N LEU A 279 13.27 10.61 11.56
CA LEU A 279 11.83 10.86 11.66
C LEU A 279 11.21 11.15 10.28
N TYR A 280 11.86 11.99 9.49
CA TYR A 280 11.40 12.30 8.13
C TYR A 280 11.37 11.05 7.26
N GLU A 281 12.42 10.22 7.31
CA GLU A 281 12.43 8.94 6.60
C GLU A 281 11.27 8.03 7.05
N MET A 282 11.01 7.94 8.36
CA MET A 282 9.85 7.21 8.90
C MET A 282 8.52 7.77 8.36
N GLN A 283 8.39 9.09 8.26
CA GLN A 283 7.20 9.72 7.69
C GLN A 283 7.02 9.39 6.19
N VAL A 284 8.11 9.35 5.43
CA VAL A 284 8.09 8.94 4.02
C VAL A 284 7.72 7.47 3.85
N GLN A 285 8.20 6.60 4.75
CA GLN A 285 7.87 5.17 4.75
C GLN A 285 6.43 4.89 5.24
N GLY A 286 5.85 5.80 6.02
CA GLY A 286 4.49 5.68 6.55
C GLY A 286 4.33 4.74 7.74
N THR A 287 5.35 3.97 8.09
CA THR A 287 5.40 3.08 9.25
C THR A 287 6.76 3.16 9.93
N GLY A 288 6.86 2.69 11.16
CA GLY A 288 8.15 2.57 11.83
C GLY A 288 8.05 2.07 13.26
N THR A 289 9.20 1.67 13.76
CA THR A 289 9.35 1.17 15.12
C THR A 289 10.32 2.08 15.90
N ILE A 290 9.90 2.52 17.09
CA ILE A 290 10.76 3.30 18.00
C ILE A 290 11.19 2.41 19.15
N LYS A 291 12.49 2.15 19.26
CA LYS A 291 13.11 1.50 20.43
C LYS A 291 13.29 2.52 21.53
N LEU A 292 12.58 2.36 22.62
CA LEU A 292 12.61 3.28 23.75
C LEU A 292 13.80 3.02 24.66
N THR A 293 14.23 4.08 25.34
CA THR A 293 15.35 4.02 26.31
C THR A 293 15.05 3.21 27.56
N ASP A 294 13.79 2.90 27.83
CA ASP A 294 13.35 2.02 28.93
C ASP A 294 13.25 0.54 28.52
N GLY A 295 13.66 0.21 27.29
CA GLY A 295 13.56 -1.14 26.73
C GLY A 295 12.24 -1.44 26.05
N GLY A 296 11.27 -0.55 26.14
CA GLY A 296 10.00 -0.67 25.43
C GLY A 296 10.12 -0.43 23.93
N THR A 297 9.05 -0.74 23.21
CA THR A 297 8.95 -0.52 21.77
C THR A 297 7.61 0.14 21.44
N VAL A 298 7.63 1.11 20.54
CA VAL A 298 6.44 1.76 19.99
C VAL A 298 6.36 1.44 18.51
N HIS A 299 5.30 0.78 18.10
CA HIS A 299 5.00 0.54 16.70
C HIS A 299 4.08 1.63 16.18
N LEU A 300 4.45 2.23 15.06
CA LEU A 300 3.75 3.35 14.45
C LEU A 300 3.27 2.99 13.04
N ALA A 301 2.05 3.41 12.73
CA ALA A 301 1.51 3.39 11.39
C ALA A 301 0.96 4.76 11.01
N TYR A 302 0.96 5.03 9.72
CA TYR A 302 0.32 6.21 9.14
C TYR A 302 -1.10 6.36 9.67
N ALA A 303 -1.45 7.57 10.05
CA ALA A 303 -2.80 7.91 10.49
C ALA A 303 -3.42 9.00 9.60
N ASP A 304 -2.68 10.08 9.34
CA ASP A 304 -3.10 11.18 8.46
C ASP A 304 -1.88 12.03 8.08
N GLN A 305 -2.10 13.04 7.26
CA GLN A 305 -1.08 14.02 6.84
C GLN A 305 -1.64 15.45 6.94
N ASN A 306 -0.74 16.44 6.82
CA ASN A 306 -1.13 17.86 6.91
C ASN A 306 -1.76 18.44 5.64
N GLY A 307 -1.95 17.67 4.56
CA GLY A 307 -2.57 18.10 3.30
C GLY A 307 -1.66 18.87 2.35
N HIS A 308 -0.41 19.13 2.70
CA HIS A 308 0.56 19.74 1.79
C HIS A 308 1.18 18.69 0.87
N PRO A 309 1.47 19.07 -0.40
CA PRO A 309 2.05 18.16 -1.37
C PRO A 309 3.46 17.72 -0.93
N PHE A 310 3.76 16.45 -1.11
CA PHE A 310 5.09 15.90 -0.88
C PHE A 310 6.08 16.48 -1.88
N ARG A 311 7.10 17.18 -1.39
CA ARG A 311 8.20 17.76 -2.17
C ARG A 311 9.50 17.29 -1.55
N PRO A 312 10.05 16.15 -2.02
CA PRO A 312 11.22 15.56 -1.40
C PRO A 312 12.38 16.55 -1.39
N THR A 313 12.99 16.70 -0.24
CA THR A 313 14.24 17.42 -0.11
C THR A 313 15.33 16.60 -0.76
N VAL A 314 15.75 16.99 -1.98
CA VAL A 314 17.00 16.49 -2.53
C VAL A 314 18.09 17.09 -1.66
N ALA A 315 18.75 16.29 -0.85
CA ALA A 315 20.01 16.70 -0.23
C ALA A 315 20.94 17.02 -1.40
N GLN A 316 21.14 18.30 -1.68
CA GLN A 316 22.23 18.75 -2.54
C GLN A 316 23.50 18.34 -1.81
N SER A 317 23.99 17.15 -2.10
CA SER A 317 25.38 16.86 -1.83
C SER A 317 26.15 17.85 -2.73
N ALA A 318 26.62 18.91 -2.12
CA ALA A 318 27.72 19.68 -2.66
C ALA A 318 28.93 18.73 -2.73
N SER A 319 28.90 17.79 -3.66
CA SER A 319 30.09 17.12 -4.12
C SER A 319 30.84 18.17 -4.94
N LYS A 320 31.63 19.01 -4.25
CA LYS A 320 32.86 19.50 -4.85
C LYS A 320 33.61 18.23 -5.27
N LYS A 321 33.49 17.88 -6.56
CA LYS A 321 34.38 16.91 -7.17
C LYS A 321 35.79 17.38 -6.84
N PRO A 322 36.63 16.58 -6.18
CA PRO A 322 38.03 16.91 -6.10
C PRO A 322 38.53 16.96 -7.54
N ALA A 323 38.95 18.12 -8.01
CA ALA A 323 39.64 18.26 -9.27
C ALA A 323 40.92 17.47 -9.16
N VAL A 324 40.92 16.24 -9.68
CA VAL A 324 42.14 15.47 -9.86
C VAL A 324 42.91 16.14 -11.00
N LYS A 325 43.91 16.91 -10.60
CA LYS A 325 44.84 17.56 -11.53
C LYS A 325 45.74 16.48 -12.12
N MET A 326 45.28 15.87 -13.20
CA MET A 326 46.16 15.04 -14.03
C MET A 326 46.98 15.96 -14.93
N ARG A 327 48.25 15.72 -14.93
CA ARG A 327 49.27 16.39 -15.76
C ARG A 327 49.03 15.99 -17.20
N GLY A 328 48.41 16.85 -18.01
CA GLY A 328 48.24 16.64 -19.44
C GLY A 328 46.79 16.63 -19.90
N GLY A 329 46.31 17.79 -20.39
CA GLY A 329 45.11 17.90 -21.19
C GLY A 329 43.76 17.91 -20.44
N MET A 330 43.10 19.06 -20.42
CA MET A 330 41.66 19.16 -20.10
C MET A 330 40.88 18.44 -21.20
N VAL A 331 40.12 17.43 -20.84
CA VAL A 331 38.99 16.96 -21.63
C VAL A 331 37.75 17.33 -20.84
N GLU A 332 37.07 18.35 -21.33
CA GLU A 332 35.74 18.74 -20.89
C GLU A 332 34.76 17.72 -21.46
N LEU A 333 34.10 16.98 -20.61
CA LEU A 333 32.94 16.19 -21.00
C LEU A 333 31.72 17.07 -20.79
N ASP A 334 31.33 17.76 -21.86
CA ASP A 334 30.03 18.38 -21.98
C ASP A 334 28.96 17.27 -21.89
N VAL A 335 28.21 17.28 -20.82
CA VAL A 335 26.91 16.63 -20.76
C VAL A 335 25.90 17.74 -21.02
N ASP A 336 25.51 17.89 -22.27
CA ASP A 336 24.43 18.77 -22.70
C ASP A 336 23.16 18.46 -21.87
N ALA A 337 22.87 19.37 -20.95
CA ALA A 337 21.56 19.53 -20.40
C ALA A 337 20.82 20.49 -21.33
N GLN A 338 20.09 19.99 -22.29
CA GLN A 338 19.10 20.79 -23.01
C GLN A 338 17.95 21.06 -22.05
N ASP A 339 17.88 22.31 -21.61
CA ASP A 339 16.68 22.94 -21.09
C ASP A 339 15.77 23.22 -22.29
N ASP A 340 14.74 22.43 -22.48
CA ASP A 340 13.59 22.78 -23.30
C ASP A 340 12.42 23.11 -22.38
N ASP A 341 12.27 24.40 -22.12
CA ASP A 341 11.03 25.03 -21.67
C ASP A 341 10.04 25.00 -22.84
N GLU A 342 8.99 24.17 -22.74
CA GLU A 342 7.72 24.46 -23.40
C GLU A 342 6.56 23.82 -22.63
N ASP A 343 5.54 24.64 -22.44
CA ASP A 343 4.29 24.42 -21.74
C ASP A 343 3.54 23.14 -22.19
N ASP A 344 3.50 22.09 -21.33
CA ASP A 344 2.55 21.01 -21.47
C ASP A 344 2.03 20.61 -20.07
N PRO A 345 0.71 20.70 -19.80
CA PRO A 345 0.13 20.33 -18.52
C PRO A 345 -0.12 18.81 -18.40
N THR A 346 0.91 18.00 -18.64
CA THR A 346 0.84 16.56 -18.36
C THR A 346 1.44 16.22 -17.00
N PRO A 347 0.87 15.25 -16.25
CA PRO A 347 1.25 14.98 -14.87
C PRO A 347 2.69 14.51 -14.78
N THR A 348 3.46 15.26 -14.06
CA THR A 348 4.88 15.15 -13.77
C THR A 348 5.32 13.70 -13.56
N ARG A 349 6.24 13.26 -14.41
CA ARG A 349 7.03 12.04 -14.23
C ARG A 349 7.63 12.03 -12.82
N THR A 350 7.14 11.20 -11.93
CA THR A 350 7.75 10.96 -10.64
C THR A 350 9.10 10.28 -10.84
N ARG A 351 10.18 11.07 -10.79
CA ARG A 351 11.53 10.55 -10.66
C ARG A 351 11.58 9.78 -9.33
N GLY A 352 11.92 8.51 -9.38
CA GLY A 352 12.18 7.73 -8.17
C GLY A 352 13.29 8.39 -7.36
N PHE A 353 12.99 8.74 -6.12
CA PHE A 353 13.89 9.48 -5.26
C PHE A 353 14.89 8.53 -4.60
N LYS A 354 16.15 8.83 -4.80
CA LYS A 354 17.23 8.25 -4.01
C LYS A 354 17.35 9.12 -2.75
N LEU A 355 16.79 8.68 -1.64
CA LEU A 355 17.17 9.20 -0.35
C LEU A 355 18.63 8.81 -0.13
N VAL A 356 19.53 9.74 -0.39
CA VAL A 356 20.94 9.54 -0.06
C VAL A 356 21.05 9.86 1.42
N ALA A 357 21.24 8.83 2.24
CA ALA A 357 21.62 9.05 3.63
C ALA A 357 22.88 9.92 3.66
N PRO A 358 22.98 10.91 4.56
CA PRO A 358 24.20 11.66 4.73
C PRO A 358 25.33 10.68 5.07
N PRO A 359 26.56 10.94 4.62
CA PRO A 359 27.69 10.08 4.95
C PRO A 359 27.84 10.01 6.49
N PRO A 360 28.22 8.84 7.02
CA PRO A 360 28.44 8.72 8.46
C PRO A 360 29.51 9.73 8.89
N GLY A 361 29.15 10.68 9.77
CA GLY A 361 29.99 11.77 10.24
C GLY A 361 29.65 13.16 9.72
N GLY A 362 28.65 13.31 8.83
CA GLY A 362 28.10 14.62 8.49
C GLY A 362 27.40 15.20 9.72
N ARG A 363 27.93 16.32 10.27
CA ARG A 363 27.24 17.05 11.33
C ARG A 363 25.91 17.55 10.74
N VAL A 364 24.82 16.84 11.04
CA VAL A 364 23.48 17.38 10.92
C VAL A 364 23.46 18.62 11.83
N ALA A 365 23.04 19.76 11.28
CA ALA A 365 22.90 20.95 12.10
C ALA A 365 21.96 20.60 13.26
N VAL A 366 22.52 20.49 14.46
CA VAL A 366 21.73 20.33 15.69
C VAL A 366 20.79 21.54 15.72
N PRO A 367 19.46 21.36 15.80
CA PRO A 367 18.55 22.47 15.87
C PRO A 367 19.01 23.40 17.00
N GLY A 368 19.33 24.63 16.64
CA GLY A 368 19.69 25.62 17.64
C GLY A 368 18.49 25.84 18.56
N ARG A 369 18.66 25.76 19.87
CA ARG A 369 17.65 26.28 20.79
C ARG A 369 17.65 27.80 20.65
N ARG A 370 16.49 28.35 20.34
CA ARG A 370 16.23 29.77 20.54
C ARG A 370 16.28 30.07 22.05
N ALA A 371 16.57 31.32 22.40
CA ALA A 371 16.57 31.74 23.80
C ALA A 371 15.26 31.46 24.54
N ASP A 372 14.16 31.27 23.79
CA ASP A 372 12.82 30.90 24.28
C ASP A 372 12.60 29.37 24.46
N GLY A 373 13.66 28.56 24.29
CA GLY A 373 13.64 27.11 24.47
C GLY A 373 13.04 26.34 23.28
N ARG A 374 12.57 27.02 22.22
CA ARG A 374 12.01 26.37 21.04
C ARG A 374 13.11 25.76 20.16
N VAL A 375 12.82 24.58 19.63
CA VAL A 375 13.68 23.92 18.66
C VAL A 375 13.54 24.64 17.32
N THR A 376 14.65 25.05 16.70
CA THR A 376 14.63 25.51 15.31
C THR A 376 14.29 24.31 14.45
N GLY A 377 13.44 24.49 13.42
CA GLY A 377 13.01 23.41 12.53
C GLY A 377 14.17 22.61 11.94
N SER A 378 13.89 21.39 11.50
CA SER A 378 14.87 20.44 10.96
C SER A 378 15.64 20.95 9.73
N GLY A 379 15.17 22.02 9.09
CA GLY A 379 15.70 22.52 7.83
C GLY A 379 15.24 21.72 6.61
N ILE A 380 14.38 20.74 6.81
CA ILE A 380 13.75 19.96 5.73
C ILE A 380 12.76 20.85 4.96
N LYS A 381 12.95 20.97 3.65
CA LYS A 381 12.16 21.88 2.82
C LYS A 381 10.84 21.29 2.30
N ASP A 382 10.62 20.02 2.49
CA ASP A 382 9.34 19.37 2.19
C ASP A 382 8.23 19.91 3.11
N PRO A 383 7.15 20.53 2.56
CA PRO A 383 6.07 21.08 3.39
C PRO A 383 5.14 19.98 3.96
N SER A 384 5.19 18.77 3.43
CA SER A 384 4.34 17.66 3.90
C SER A 384 4.76 17.16 5.27
N TYR A 385 3.80 16.75 6.08
CA TYR A 385 4.03 16.16 7.41
C TYR A 385 3.06 15.02 7.65
N VAL A 386 3.57 13.88 8.12
CA VAL A 386 2.77 12.69 8.44
C VAL A 386 2.57 12.58 9.94
N PHE A 387 1.33 12.33 10.33
CA PHE A 387 0.90 12.01 11.69
C PHE A 387 0.71 10.52 11.83
N PHE A 388 1.09 9.98 13.00
CA PHE A 388 1.08 8.55 13.26
C PHE A 388 -0.02 8.14 14.25
N ARG A 389 -0.30 6.85 14.28
CA ARG A 389 -1.01 6.18 15.38
C ARG A 389 -0.16 5.04 15.92
N GLU A 390 -0.27 4.79 17.20
CA GLU A 390 0.33 3.60 17.78
C GLU A 390 -0.47 2.37 17.37
N THR A 391 0.24 1.29 17.07
CA THR A 391 -0.34 -0.01 16.77
C THR A 391 0.15 -1.07 17.74
N PRO A 392 -0.66 -2.07 18.07
CA PRO A 392 -0.17 -3.21 18.83
C PRO A 392 0.98 -3.90 18.10
N PRO A 393 1.94 -4.50 18.81
CA PRO A 393 2.93 -5.36 18.19
C PRO A 393 2.24 -6.56 17.56
N THR A 394 2.32 -6.70 16.24
CA THR A 394 1.68 -7.81 15.52
C THR A 394 2.53 -9.08 15.50
N GLY A 395 3.84 -8.96 15.79
CA GLY A 395 4.80 -10.05 15.62
C GLY A 395 5.05 -10.49 14.17
N ALA A 396 4.22 -10.00 13.23
CA ALA A 396 4.22 -10.44 11.84
C ALA A 396 4.68 -9.35 10.84
N GLY A 397 5.07 -8.16 11.32
CA GLY A 397 5.49 -7.03 10.49
C GLY A 397 4.58 -5.80 10.60
N PRO A 398 4.94 -4.67 9.97
CA PRO A 398 4.14 -3.47 9.97
C PRO A 398 2.83 -3.67 9.19
N MET A 399 1.80 -2.89 9.55
CA MET A 399 0.51 -2.94 8.89
C MET A 399 0.55 -2.12 7.59
N GLY A 400 0.21 -2.75 6.47
CA GLY A 400 0.03 -2.06 5.18
C GLY A 400 -1.31 -1.36 5.06
N ALA A 401 -1.52 -0.67 3.93
CA ALA A 401 -2.77 0.07 3.64
C ALA A 401 -4.02 -0.84 3.63
N MET A 402 -3.85 -2.12 3.34
CA MET A 402 -4.92 -3.12 3.41
C MET A 402 -5.28 -3.53 4.85
N ASN A 403 -4.62 -2.95 5.85
CA ASN A 403 -4.75 -3.30 7.27
C ASN A 403 -4.41 -4.77 7.58
N VAL A 404 -3.43 -5.32 6.85
CA VAL A 404 -2.82 -6.63 7.10
C VAL A 404 -1.31 -6.49 7.28
N PRO A 405 -0.65 -7.39 8.03
CA PRO A 405 0.79 -7.34 8.20
C PRO A 405 1.53 -7.55 6.87
N LEU A 406 2.55 -6.73 6.63
CA LEU A 406 3.41 -6.85 5.47
C LEU A 406 4.45 -7.96 5.68
N SER A 407 4.66 -8.76 4.67
CA SER A 407 5.64 -9.85 4.65
C SER A 407 6.90 -9.42 3.89
N PRO A 408 8.08 -9.42 4.52
CA PRO A 408 9.34 -9.08 3.83
C PRO A 408 9.56 -9.92 2.57
N GLY A 409 9.84 -9.26 1.47
CA GLY A 409 10.07 -9.93 0.19
C GLY A 409 8.82 -10.50 -0.50
N ARG A 410 7.64 -10.36 0.08
CA ARG A 410 6.39 -10.91 -0.46
C ARG A 410 5.23 -9.90 -0.46
N SER A 411 5.41 -8.71 0.10
CA SER A 411 4.46 -7.59 -0.01
C SER A 411 5.01 -6.48 -0.90
N ILE A 412 4.13 -5.83 -1.63
CA ILE A 412 4.45 -4.65 -2.44
C ILE A 412 3.41 -3.55 -2.22
N ALA A 413 3.87 -2.29 -2.37
CA ALA A 413 3.00 -1.14 -2.53
C ALA A 413 2.81 -0.84 -4.02
N VAL A 414 1.58 -0.51 -4.42
CA VAL A 414 1.17 -0.33 -5.81
C VAL A 414 0.26 0.90 -5.99
N ASP A 415 -0.03 1.25 -7.23
CA ASP A 415 -1.14 2.15 -7.57
C ASP A 415 -2.45 1.35 -7.62
N PRO A 416 -3.39 1.56 -6.68
CA PRO A 416 -4.61 0.75 -6.61
C PRO A 416 -5.53 0.88 -7.84
N ARG A 417 -5.38 1.94 -8.64
CA ARG A 417 -6.16 2.12 -9.87
C ARG A 417 -5.83 1.07 -10.92
N SER A 418 -4.58 0.64 -10.98
CA SER A 418 -4.12 -0.38 -11.93
C SER A 418 -3.90 -1.75 -11.29
N THR A 419 -3.55 -1.80 -10.01
CA THR A 419 -3.33 -3.06 -9.29
C THR A 419 -4.07 -3.00 -7.96
N PRO A 420 -5.27 -3.61 -7.85
CA PRO A 420 -6.07 -3.51 -6.64
C PRO A 420 -5.39 -4.14 -5.44
N LEU A 421 -5.61 -3.57 -4.26
CA LEU A 421 -5.05 -4.11 -3.02
C LEU A 421 -5.60 -5.50 -2.71
N GLY A 422 -4.71 -6.36 -2.25
CA GLY A 422 -4.93 -7.76 -1.92
C GLY A 422 -4.61 -8.73 -3.04
N PHE A 423 -4.45 -8.27 -4.28
CA PHE A 423 -4.24 -9.14 -5.42
C PHE A 423 -2.80 -9.69 -5.45
N PRO A 424 -2.62 -10.97 -5.82
CA PRO A 424 -1.31 -11.51 -6.10
C PRO A 424 -0.73 -10.87 -7.37
N VAL A 425 0.55 -10.50 -7.30
CA VAL A 425 1.29 -9.85 -8.39
C VAL A 425 2.63 -10.54 -8.57
N PHE A 426 2.87 -11.09 -9.73
CA PHE A 426 4.20 -11.59 -10.08
C PHE A 426 5.06 -10.43 -10.57
N VAL A 427 6.19 -10.22 -9.91
CA VAL A 427 7.17 -9.15 -10.20
C VAL A 427 8.41 -9.75 -10.84
N SER A 428 8.83 -9.21 -11.97
CA SER A 428 10.13 -9.53 -12.59
C SER A 428 10.96 -8.26 -12.68
N THR A 429 12.09 -8.23 -11.97
CA THR A 429 12.99 -7.08 -11.87
C THR A 429 14.43 -7.57 -11.56
N ARG A 430 15.27 -6.69 -11.01
CA ARG A 430 16.64 -7.02 -10.59
C ARG A 430 16.85 -6.80 -9.11
N ASP A 431 17.62 -7.68 -8.48
CA ASP A 431 18.04 -7.54 -7.08
C ASP A 431 18.93 -6.30 -6.91
N PRO A 432 18.71 -5.47 -5.89
CA PRO A 432 19.48 -4.26 -5.66
C PRO A 432 20.90 -4.50 -5.14
N GLY A 433 21.20 -5.73 -4.69
CA GLY A 433 22.51 -6.09 -4.15
C GLY A 433 23.49 -6.55 -5.22
N ASP A 434 23.09 -7.53 -6.03
CA ASP A 434 23.97 -8.18 -7.02
C ASP A 434 23.51 -8.03 -8.47
N GLY A 435 22.38 -7.34 -8.72
CA GLY A 435 21.85 -7.10 -10.06
C GLY A 435 21.25 -8.32 -10.76
N LYS A 436 21.21 -9.47 -10.09
CA LYS A 436 20.62 -10.68 -10.66
C LYS A 436 19.12 -10.56 -10.88
N PRO A 437 18.52 -11.35 -11.77
CA PRO A 437 17.07 -11.38 -11.93
C PRO A 437 16.37 -11.72 -10.62
N MET A 438 15.48 -10.85 -10.18
CA MET A 438 14.57 -11.05 -9.05
C MET A 438 13.17 -11.27 -9.61
N ARG A 439 12.61 -12.44 -9.40
CA ARG A 439 11.34 -12.90 -9.94
C ARG A 439 10.55 -13.54 -8.83
N ARG A 440 9.47 -12.86 -8.41
CA ARG A 440 8.77 -13.22 -7.18
C ARG A 440 7.27 -13.01 -7.29
N LEU A 441 6.52 -13.98 -6.78
CA LEU A 441 5.12 -13.77 -6.47
C LEU A 441 5.03 -12.95 -5.18
N THR A 442 4.39 -11.81 -5.28
CA THR A 442 4.14 -10.87 -4.18
C THR A 442 2.64 -10.58 -4.06
N ILE A 443 2.26 -9.94 -2.98
CA ILE A 443 0.87 -9.54 -2.76
C ILE A 443 0.82 -8.02 -2.63
N ALA A 444 -0.12 -7.40 -3.32
CA ALA A 444 -0.34 -5.95 -3.30
C ALA A 444 -1.06 -5.55 -2.00
N GLN A 445 -0.33 -5.37 -0.90
CA GLN A 445 -0.91 -5.14 0.43
C GLN A 445 -0.78 -3.70 0.91
N ASP A 446 -0.10 -2.87 0.11
CA ASP A 446 0.19 -1.50 0.50
C ASP A 446 0.07 -0.54 -0.68
N THR A 447 0.02 0.75 -0.36
CA THR A 447 0.03 1.86 -1.33
C THR A 447 0.65 3.09 -0.69
N GLY A 448 1.00 4.08 -1.51
CA GLY A 448 1.52 5.35 -1.01
C GLY A 448 1.26 6.50 -1.98
N GLY A 449 1.26 7.71 -1.47
CA GLY A 449 1.00 8.92 -2.27
C GLY A 449 1.95 9.11 -3.46
N ALA A 450 3.18 8.60 -3.37
CA ALA A 450 4.19 8.64 -4.42
C ALA A 450 4.16 7.42 -5.36
N ILE A 451 3.33 6.41 -5.08
CA ILE A 451 3.25 5.19 -5.88
C ILE A 451 2.15 5.37 -6.92
N ARG A 452 2.53 5.86 -8.10
CA ARG A 452 1.61 6.17 -9.19
C ARG A 452 2.10 5.57 -10.51
N GLY A 453 1.13 5.11 -11.32
CA GLY A 453 1.33 4.53 -12.65
C GLY A 453 1.08 3.03 -12.70
N ALA A 454 0.73 2.54 -13.90
CA ALA A 454 0.30 1.17 -14.12
C ALA A 454 1.38 0.14 -13.77
N VAL A 455 2.59 0.31 -14.29
CA VAL A 455 3.71 -0.61 -14.06
C VAL A 455 4.63 -0.02 -13.00
N ARG A 456 4.09 0.12 -11.78
CA ARG A 456 4.79 0.71 -10.64
C ARG A 456 4.61 -0.17 -9.40
N ALA A 457 5.72 -0.59 -8.81
CA ALA A 457 5.71 -1.30 -7.55
C ALA A 457 6.81 -0.76 -6.62
N ASP A 458 6.52 -0.78 -5.33
CA ASP A 458 7.50 -0.54 -4.28
C ASP A 458 7.61 -1.82 -3.44
N TYR A 459 8.81 -2.40 -3.38
CA TYR A 459 9.06 -3.74 -2.84
C TYR A 459 9.43 -3.67 -1.37
N PHE A 460 8.70 -4.37 -0.52
CA PHE A 460 8.94 -4.37 0.93
C PHE A 460 10.10 -5.29 1.31
N PHE A 461 11.19 -4.71 1.80
CA PHE A 461 12.39 -5.45 2.22
C PHE A 461 12.37 -5.90 3.68
N GLY A 462 11.36 -5.48 4.47
CA GLY A 462 11.28 -5.77 5.90
C GLY A 462 11.76 -4.61 6.76
N SER A 463 12.28 -4.89 7.94
CA SER A 463 12.66 -3.90 8.95
C SER A 463 14.17 -3.89 9.18
N GLY A 464 14.67 -2.78 9.72
CA GLY A 464 16.03 -2.64 10.19
C GLY A 464 17.09 -2.32 9.12
N PRO A 465 18.39 -2.26 9.52
CA PRO A 465 19.46 -1.68 8.67
C PRO A 465 19.72 -2.42 7.36
N LYS A 466 19.58 -3.75 7.34
CA LYS A 466 19.77 -4.56 6.12
C LYS A 466 18.68 -4.25 5.10
N ALA A 467 17.42 -4.25 5.54
CA ALA A 467 16.27 -3.90 4.71
C ALA A 467 16.39 -2.47 4.18
N ALA A 468 16.75 -1.52 5.04
CA ALA A 468 17.01 -0.13 4.68
C ALA A 468 18.06 -0.01 3.58
N SER A 469 19.18 -0.72 3.71
CA SER A 469 20.27 -0.71 2.72
C SER A 469 19.81 -1.26 1.37
N GLN A 470 19.02 -2.33 1.35
CA GLN A 470 18.47 -2.91 0.11
C GLN A 470 17.43 -1.98 -0.52
N ALA A 471 16.47 -1.49 0.27
CA ALA A 471 15.41 -0.60 -0.18
C ALA A 471 15.96 0.67 -0.83
N ARG A 472 16.92 1.34 -0.20
CA ARG A 472 17.54 2.57 -0.73
C ARG A 472 18.29 2.37 -2.05
N ARG A 473 18.79 1.15 -2.32
CA ARG A 473 19.43 0.80 -3.60
C ARG A 473 18.46 0.36 -4.67
N MET A 474 17.24 -0.03 -4.29
CA MET A 474 16.24 -0.57 -5.20
C MET A 474 15.64 0.53 -6.08
N LYS A 475 16.10 0.61 -7.32
CA LYS A 475 15.50 1.36 -8.41
C LYS A 475 15.86 0.68 -9.71
N ALA A 476 14.99 -0.21 -10.16
CA ALA A 476 15.24 -1.02 -11.34
C ALA A 476 14.02 -0.99 -12.28
N SER A 477 14.26 -1.25 -13.56
CA SER A 477 13.19 -1.59 -14.47
C SER A 477 12.54 -2.91 -14.04
N GLY A 478 11.22 -3.03 -14.23
CA GLY A 478 10.51 -4.24 -13.90
C GLY A 478 9.20 -4.39 -14.65
N GLN A 479 8.70 -5.60 -14.67
CA GLN A 479 7.43 -5.99 -15.27
C GLN A 479 6.54 -6.60 -14.21
N LEU A 480 5.23 -6.38 -14.35
CA LEU A 480 4.22 -6.84 -13.41
C LEU A 480 3.17 -7.70 -14.12
N TRP A 481 2.77 -8.79 -13.47
CA TRP A 481 1.61 -9.59 -13.87
C TRP A 481 0.66 -9.67 -12.68
N VAL A 482 -0.52 -9.08 -12.81
CA VAL A 482 -1.58 -9.24 -11.82
C VAL A 482 -2.27 -10.57 -12.05
N LEU A 483 -2.49 -11.32 -10.97
CA LEU A 483 -3.21 -12.59 -11.00
C LEU A 483 -4.66 -12.34 -10.58
N LEU A 484 -5.59 -12.55 -11.50
CA LEU A 484 -7.02 -12.38 -11.27
C LEU A 484 -7.67 -13.73 -10.97
N PRO A 485 -8.53 -13.83 -9.94
CA PRO A 485 -9.33 -15.03 -9.74
C PRO A 485 -10.07 -15.43 -11.00
N ARG A 486 -10.07 -16.71 -11.35
CA ARG A 486 -10.84 -17.21 -12.49
C ARG A 486 -12.32 -16.96 -12.26
N GLY A 487 -12.99 -16.38 -13.26
CA GLY A 487 -14.39 -16.00 -13.16
C GLY A 487 -14.64 -14.59 -12.63
N LEU A 488 -13.61 -13.89 -12.13
CA LEU A 488 -13.75 -12.52 -11.66
C LEU A 488 -14.24 -11.61 -12.80
N LYS A 489 -15.36 -10.94 -12.57
CA LYS A 489 -15.86 -9.91 -13.49
C LYS A 489 -15.04 -8.65 -13.28
N VAL A 490 -14.26 -8.29 -14.30
CA VAL A 490 -13.53 -7.02 -14.33
C VAL A 490 -14.42 -5.92 -14.91
N ALA A 491 -14.30 -4.71 -14.39
CA ALA A 491 -15.00 -3.52 -14.89
C ALA A 491 -14.47 -3.10 -16.28
N ALA A 492 -14.16 -4.04 -17.13
CA ALA A 492 -13.47 -3.80 -18.39
C ALA A 492 -14.44 -3.51 -19.53
N GLY A 493 -14.22 -2.44 -20.25
CA GLY A 493 -14.68 -2.32 -21.63
C GLY A 493 -14.00 -3.41 -22.46
N GLY A 494 -14.81 -4.32 -23.06
CA GLY A 494 -14.28 -5.46 -23.80
C GLY A 494 -13.31 -5.07 -24.90
N ALA A 495 -12.35 -5.97 -25.14
CA ALA A 495 -11.39 -6.10 -26.23
C ALA A 495 -10.87 -4.77 -26.85
N LEU A 496 -9.56 -4.65 -26.91
CA LEU A 496 -8.80 -3.68 -27.72
C LEU A 496 -9.46 -3.40 -29.11
N ALA A 497 -10.58 -2.75 -29.13
CA ALA A 497 -11.24 -2.33 -30.36
C ALA A 497 -11.02 -0.84 -30.56
N LYS A 498 -9.82 -0.48 -31.02
CA LYS A 498 -9.70 0.67 -31.93
C LYS A 498 -10.35 0.29 -33.25
N THR A 499 -11.67 0.15 -33.28
CA THR A 499 -12.41 0.19 -34.51
C THR A 499 -12.81 1.63 -34.78
N ARG A 500 -12.14 2.26 -35.73
CA ARG A 500 -12.67 3.42 -36.44
C ARG A 500 -14.00 2.97 -37.11
N GLY A 501 -15.13 3.37 -36.53
CA GLY A 501 -16.43 3.13 -37.10
C GLY A 501 -17.53 3.50 -36.12
N ALA A 502 -18.27 4.55 -36.42
CA ALA A 502 -19.56 5.02 -35.94
C ALA A 502 -20.25 4.17 -34.85
N GLY A 503 -20.15 4.58 -33.60
CA GLY A 503 -20.88 4.05 -32.46
C GLY A 503 -20.24 4.52 -31.19
N GLY A 504 -20.96 5.28 -30.35
CA GLY A 504 -20.54 6.03 -29.18
C GLY A 504 -19.28 5.53 -28.47
N VAL A 505 -18.39 6.45 -28.18
CA VAL A 505 -17.17 6.23 -27.40
C VAL A 505 -17.60 5.71 -26.02
N ARG A 506 -17.48 4.41 -25.79
CA ARG A 506 -17.70 3.83 -24.46
C ARG A 506 -16.48 4.22 -23.61
N GLU A 507 -16.69 5.04 -22.62
CA GLU A 507 -15.65 5.46 -21.70
C GLU A 507 -15.07 4.24 -20.98
N LEU A 508 -13.74 4.11 -20.95
CA LEU A 508 -13.08 3.01 -20.24
C LEU A 508 -13.23 3.23 -18.74
N PRO A 509 -13.42 2.16 -17.95
CA PRO A 509 -13.47 2.28 -16.49
C PRO A 509 -12.14 2.80 -15.95
N GLN A 510 -12.19 3.61 -14.89
CA GLN A 510 -10.98 4.16 -14.28
C GLN A 510 -10.12 3.08 -13.61
N CYS A 511 -10.76 2.05 -13.06
CA CYS A 511 -10.10 1.03 -12.25
C CYS A 511 -10.43 -0.38 -12.73
N LEU A 512 -9.56 -1.31 -12.36
CA LEU A 512 -9.68 -2.73 -12.69
C LEU A 512 -10.91 -3.39 -12.04
N VAL A 513 -11.21 -3.01 -10.80
CA VAL A 513 -12.36 -3.51 -10.02
C VAL A 513 -13.03 -2.30 -9.37
N GLU A 514 -14.32 -2.16 -9.60
CA GLU A 514 -15.13 -1.14 -8.93
C GLU A 514 -15.38 -1.57 -7.48
N THR A 515 -14.72 -0.92 -6.54
CA THR A 515 -14.99 -1.05 -5.11
C THR A 515 -15.06 0.33 -4.50
N GLU A 516 -16.02 0.55 -3.58
CA GLU A 516 -16.27 1.85 -2.93
C GLU A 516 -15.02 2.46 -2.27
N ASP A 517 -14.07 1.62 -1.85
CA ASP A 517 -12.86 2.05 -1.14
C ASP A 517 -11.66 2.36 -2.06
N GLN A 518 -11.64 1.89 -3.30
CA GLN A 518 -10.44 1.90 -4.13
C GLN A 518 -10.59 2.66 -5.45
N CYS A 519 -11.81 2.84 -5.91
CA CYS A 519 -12.11 3.51 -7.16
C CYS A 519 -13.47 4.17 -7.10
N VAL A 520 -13.49 5.43 -6.80
CA VAL A 520 -14.70 6.26 -6.88
C VAL A 520 -14.66 6.95 -8.24
N ASP A 521 -15.63 6.65 -9.10
CA ASP A 521 -15.81 7.37 -10.36
C ASP A 521 -15.95 8.86 -10.11
N GLU A 522 -15.17 9.66 -10.83
CA GLU A 522 -15.38 11.09 -10.92
C GLU A 522 -16.66 11.31 -11.75
N GLN A 523 -17.83 11.42 -11.10
CA GLN A 523 -19.02 12.00 -11.72
C GLN A 523 -18.95 13.52 -11.72
#